data_a4415942ca02f12005793ed90e2dc98c
#
_entry.id   a4415942ca02f12005793ed90e2dc98c
#
_cell.length_a   1.000
_cell.length_b   1.000
_cell.length_c   1.000
_cell.angle_alpha   90.00
_cell.angle_beta   90.00
_cell.angle_gamma   90.00
#
_symmetry.space_group_name_H-M   'P 1'
#
loop_
_entity.id
_entity.type
_entity.pdbx_description
1 polymer ?
#
loop_
_entity_poly.entity_id
_entity_poly.type
_entity_poly.pdbx_seq_one_letter_code
_entity_poly.pdbx_strand_id
1 'polypeptide(L)'
;MPLALLALAIGAFGIGTTEFAVMGLLPDMAAGFGVSIPLAGYATTLYALGVVIGAPLMTAVGTRFTRKQMLMLLMGLFIVGNLLTGIAPNFGIMLAGRIVAAFTHGAFFGIGALVAADLVAPEKRATALSLMFSGLTVANVVGVPAGTMLSQHFDWRTTFYAITALGVIALLGIVKLVPAQRAKAASPLGSELAVFRNPQVGLAMLMTILGFGGVFAAVTYLASMMTEVAGFAPSSVIWLTAIFGLGMVGGNLVSGRFTDRAMMPMLYVSLTGLALSLAAFTFTAHDKIAATVTLALIGIFGFATVPPLQKRVMDQAASAPTLASAGNIAAFNFGNALAAWLGGIVISAGLGYTAPNWVGALMTVAALGVAIFASALERRKAGRGQVVAAGGSTVIADEPVPTAHG
;
A
#
# COMPACT_ATOMS: atom_id res chain seq x y z
N MET A 1 -7.92 0.45 26.97
CA MET A 1 -8.20 0.26 25.54
C MET A 1 -9.04 -1.00 25.39
N PRO A 2 -10.10 -1.01 24.56
CA PRO A 2 -10.91 -2.22 24.34
C PRO A 2 -10.08 -3.34 23.70
N LEU A 3 -10.23 -4.58 24.22
CA LEU A 3 -9.54 -5.76 23.67
C LEU A 3 -9.91 -6.05 22.20
N ALA A 4 -11.07 -5.55 21.75
CA ALA A 4 -11.48 -5.62 20.36
C ALA A 4 -10.49 -4.97 19.39
N LEU A 5 -9.78 -3.90 19.80
CA LEU A 5 -8.73 -3.27 18.99
C LEU A 5 -7.52 -4.19 18.76
N LEU A 6 -7.20 -5.04 19.76
CA LEU A 6 -6.14 -6.03 19.62
C LEU A 6 -6.51 -7.09 18.57
N ALA A 7 -7.78 -7.53 18.54
CA ALA A 7 -8.25 -8.46 17.51
C ALA A 7 -8.13 -7.87 16.08
N LEU A 8 -8.44 -6.58 15.93
CA LEU A 8 -8.25 -5.87 14.65
C LEU A 8 -6.76 -5.71 14.29
N ALA A 9 -5.90 -5.43 15.27
CA ALA A 9 -4.46 -5.32 15.07
C ALA A 9 -3.83 -6.68 14.67
N ILE A 10 -4.28 -7.79 15.25
CA ILE A 10 -3.85 -9.15 14.87
C ILE A 10 -4.29 -9.45 13.44
N GLY A 11 -5.51 -9.07 13.04
CA GLY A 11 -5.97 -9.19 11.66
C GLY A 11 -5.11 -8.37 10.69
N ALA A 12 -4.81 -7.13 11.04
CA ALA A 12 -3.92 -6.26 10.26
C ALA A 12 -2.49 -6.81 10.17
N PHE A 13 -1.97 -7.40 11.26
CA PHE A 13 -0.69 -8.09 11.28
C PHE A 13 -0.67 -9.29 10.32
N GLY A 14 -1.70 -10.14 10.35
CA GLY A 14 -1.82 -11.27 9.44
C GLY A 14 -1.87 -10.84 7.97
N ILE A 15 -2.67 -9.80 7.65
CA ILE A 15 -2.81 -9.26 6.29
C ILE A 15 -1.47 -8.67 5.81
N GLY A 16 -0.78 -7.90 6.63
CA GLY A 16 0.54 -7.37 6.29
C GLY A 16 1.58 -8.47 6.08
N THR A 17 1.57 -9.48 6.95
CA THR A 17 2.49 -10.62 6.84
C THR A 17 2.24 -11.37 5.53
N THR A 18 0.99 -11.70 5.17
CA THR A 18 0.71 -12.42 3.91
C THR A 18 1.06 -11.62 2.66
N GLU A 19 0.93 -10.29 2.69
CA GLU A 19 1.31 -9.42 1.58
C GLU A 19 2.81 -9.46 1.30
N PHE A 20 3.61 -9.21 2.33
CA PHE A 20 5.05 -9.00 2.18
C PHE A 20 5.90 -10.27 2.36
N ALA A 21 5.39 -11.34 2.98
CA ALA A 21 6.17 -12.57 3.21
C ALA A 21 6.73 -13.16 1.90
N VAL A 22 6.00 -13.05 0.79
CA VAL A 22 6.42 -13.61 -0.51
C VAL A 22 7.79 -13.12 -0.96
N MET A 23 8.19 -11.86 -0.60
CA MET A 23 9.51 -11.37 -0.98
C MET A 23 10.68 -12.16 -0.36
N GLY A 24 10.46 -12.77 0.81
CA GLY A 24 11.43 -13.65 1.46
C GLY A 24 11.28 -15.13 1.05
N LEU A 25 10.08 -15.53 0.60
CA LEU A 25 9.72 -16.92 0.31
C LEU A 25 9.82 -17.27 -1.19
N LEU A 26 9.99 -16.28 -2.06
CA LEU A 26 9.86 -16.46 -3.51
C LEU A 26 10.72 -17.59 -4.09
N PRO A 27 12.02 -17.73 -3.72
CA PRO A 27 12.85 -18.82 -4.19
C PRO A 27 12.33 -20.21 -3.77
N ASP A 28 11.90 -20.34 -2.49
CA ASP A 28 11.39 -21.58 -1.94
C ASP A 28 10.07 -21.99 -2.61
N MET A 29 9.20 -21.03 -2.89
CA MET A 29 7.95 -21.25 -3.62
C MET A 29 8.21 -21.66 -5.06
N ALA A 30 9.16 -21.02 -5.75
CA ALA A 30 9.56 -21.36 -7.10
C ALA A 30 10.09 -22.80 -7.17
N ALA A 31 11.00 -23.16 -6.27
CA ALA A 31 11.55 -24.51 -6.17
C ALA A 31 10.46 -25.54 -5.84
N GLY A 32 9.56 -25.24 -4.89
CA GLY A 32 8.50 -26.13 -4.45
C GLY A 32 7.48 -26.49 -5.53
N PHE A 33 7.27 -25.61 -6.52
CA PHE A 33 6.40 -25.87 -7.67
C PHE A 33 7.15 -26.19 -8.98
N GLY A 34 8.49 -26.14 -8.98
CA GLY A 34 9.31 -26.36 -10.19
C GLY A 34 9.08 -25.27 -11.25
N VAL A 35 8.83 -24.03 -10.82
CA VAL A 35 8.63 -22.90 -11.73
C VAL A 35 9.78 -21.91 -11.66
N SER A 36 9.91 -21.05 -12.67
CA SER A 36 10.93 -19.99 -12.66
C SER A 36 10.60 -18.90 -11.61
N ILE A 37 11.62 -18.18 -11.13
CA ILE A 37 11.48 -17.06 -10.21
C ILE A 37 10.52 -15.96 -10.77
N PRO A 38 10.63 -15.53 -12.05
CA PRO A 38 9.66 -14.61 -12.63
C PRO A 38 8.22 -15.12 -12.60
N LEU A 39 8.01 -16.42 -12.86
CA LEU A 39 6.67 -17.01 -12.80
C LEU A 39 6.17 -17.05 -11.35
N ALA A 40 6.99 -17.40 -10.39
CA ALA A 40 6.65 -17.33 -8.97
C ALA A 40 6.25 -15.91 -8.53
N GLY A 41 6.82 -14.86 -9.13
CA GLY A 41 6.50 -13.46 -8.90
C GLY A 41 5.01 -13.10 -9.13
N TYR A 42 4.29 -13.93 -9.93
CA TYR A 42 2.82 -13.80 -10.05
C TYR A 42 2.08 -13.97 -8.72
N ALA A 43 2.69 -14.61 -7.72
CA ALA A 43 2.13 -14.67 -6.37
C ALA A 43 1.94 -13.27 -5.75
N THR A 44 2.86 -12.33 -6.01
CA THR A 44 2.73 -10.92 -5.62
C THR A 44 1.80 -10.16 -6.56
N THR A 45 1.97 -10.31 -7.86
CA THR A 45 1.17 -9.62 -8.88
C THR A 45 -0.32 -9.89 -8.72
N LEU A 46 -0.73 -11.17 -8.62
CA LEU A 46 -2.14 -11.55 -8.53
C LEU A 46 -2.73 -11.26 -7.15
N TYR A 47 -1.94 -11.30 -6.09
CA TYR A 47 -2.38 -10.80 -4.78
C TYR A 47 -2.72 -9.31 -4.87
N ALA A 48 -1.83 -8.49 -5.40
CA ALA A 48 -2.04 -7.06 -5.51
C ALA A 48 -3.22 -6.70 -6.44
N LEU A 49 -3.38 -7.38 -7.59
CA LEU A 49 -4.57 -7.26 -8.44
C LEU A 49 -5.85 -7.72 -7.72
N GLY A 50 -5.75 -8.76 -6.91
CA GLY A 50 -6.85 -9.21 -6.05
C GLY A 50 -7.29 -8.13 -5.07
N VAL A 51 -6.36 -7.36 -4.49
CA VAL A 51 -6.70 -6.20 -3.62
C VAL A 51 -7.41 -5.11 -4.43
N VAL A 52 -6.94 -4.79 -5.64
CA VAL A 52 -7.56 -3.77 -6.52
C VAL A 52 -9.03 -4.10 -6.82
N ILE A 53 -9.31 -5.36 -7.13
CA ILE A 53 -10.66 -5.82 -7.46
C ILE A 53 -11.48 -6.06 -6.18
N GLY A 54 -10.83 -6.64 -5.17
CA GLY A 54 -11.48 -7.05 -3.93
C GLY A 54 -11.97 -5.88 -3.09
N ALA A 55 -11.22 -4.76 -3.03
CA ALA A 55 -11.61 -3.62 -2.21
C ALA A 55 -12.99 -3.04 -2.60
N PRO A 56 -13.28 -2.68 -3.86
CA PRO A 56 -14.61 -2.19 -4.26
C PRO A 56 -15.67 -3.29 -4.19
N LEU A 57 -15.33 -4.53 -4.57
CA LEU A 57 -16.27 -5.65 -4.53
C LEU A 57 -16.73 -5.93 -3.10
N MET A 58 -15.81 -6.06 -2.16
CA MET A 58 -16.12 -6.34 -0.76
C MET A 58 -16.79 -5.15 -0.07
N THR A 59 -16.51 -3.93 -0.48
CA THR A 59 -17.24 -2.74 -0.01
C THR A 59 -18.71 -2.78 -0.47
N ALA A 60 -18.95 -3.14 -1.72
CA ALA A 60 -20.31 -3.30 -2.26
C ALA A 60 -21.08 -4.45 -1.57
N VAL A 61 -20.43 -5.59 -1.35
CA VAL A 61 -21.00 -6.71 -0.58
C VAL A 61 -21.30 -6.29 0.85
N GLY A 62 -20.41 -5.49 1.44
CA GLY A 62 -20.49 -5.01 2.82
C GLY A 62 -21.73 -4.17 3.14
N THR A 63 -22.38 -3.57 2.13
CA THR A 63 -23.63 -2.82 2.31
C THR A 63 -24.80 -3.68 2.82
N ARG A 64 -24.71 -5.00 2.63
CA ARG A 64 -25.75 -5.98 3.02
C ARG A 64 -25.53 -6.58 4.41
N PHE A 65 -24.40 -6.30 5.06
CA PHE A 65 -24.00 -6.90 6.32
C PHE A 65 -23.74 -5.84 7.39
N THR A 66 -23.84 -6.22 8.66
CA THR A 66 -23.31 -5.39 9.73
C THR A 66 -21.77 -5.35 9.64
N ARG A 67 -21.13 -4.30 10.19
CA ARG A 67 -19.66 -4.18 10.17
C ARG A 67 -18.97 -5.39 10.78
N LYS A 68 -19.50 -5.93 11.89
CA LYS A 68 -19.00 -7.14 12.53
C LYS A 68 -19.08 -8.36 11.60
N GLN A 69 -20.25 -8.59 10.99
CA GLN A 69 -20.45 -9.70 10.05
C GLN A 69 -19.49 -9.59 8.86
N MET A 70 -19.29 -8.37 8.34
CA MET A 70 -18.38 -8.15 7.25
C MET A 70 -16.91 -8.42 7.64
N LEU A 71 -16.47 -7.98 8.83
CA LEU A 71 -15.13 -8.32 9.33
C LEU A 71 -14.96 -9.84 9.52
N MET A 72 -16.00 -10.54 9.97
CA MET A 72 -15.97 -12.01 10.09
C MET A 72 -15.87 -12.69 8.72
N LEU A 73 -16.64 -12.24 7.72
CA LEU A 73 -16.57 -12.73 6.35
C LEU A 73 -15.17 -12.52 5.76
N LEU A 74 -14.63 -11.31 5.91
CA LEU A 74 -13.29 -10.97 5.43
C LEU A 74 -12.22 -11.85 6.08
N MET A 75 -12.26 -12.05 7.42
CA MET A 75 -11.33 -12.97 8.08
C MET A 75 -11.54 -14.44 7.65
N GLY A 76 -12.77 -14.84 7.37
CA GLY A 76 -13.06 -16.16 6.77
C GLY A 76 -12.40 -16.32 5.40
N LEU A 77 -12.52 -15.34 4.51
CA LEU A 77 -11.84 -15.34 3.20
C LEU A 77 -10.32 -15.34 3.36
N PHE A 78 -9.79 -14.58 4.32
CA PHE A 78 -8.36 -14.55 4.64
C PHE A 78 -7.84 -15.93 5.06
N ILE A 79 -8.55 -16.61 5.96
CA ILE A 79 -8.21 -17.96 6.43
C ILE A 79 -8.26 -18.95 5.25
N VAL A 80 -9.34 -18.95 4.49
CA VAL A 80 -9.51 -19.85 3.34
C VAL A 80 -8.42 -19.62 2.28
N GLY A 81 -8.14 -18.37 1.93
CA GLY A 81 -7.14 -18.03 0.94
C GLY A 81 -5.71 -18.42 1.35
N ASN A 82 -5.32 -18.16 2.60
CA ASN A 82 -3.99 -18.56 3.08
C ASN A 82 -3.88 -20.07 3.29
N LEU A 83 -4.93 -20.73 3.80
CA LEU A 83 -4.95 -22.19 3.90
C LEU A 83 -4.84 -22.83 2.51
N LEU A 84 -5.62 -22.35 1.53
CA LEU A 84 -5.56 -22.82 0.15
C LEU A 84 -4.16 -22.63 -0.47
N THR A 85 -3.50 -21.51 -0.16
CA THR A 85 -2.11 -21.27 -0.55
C THR A 85 -1.18 -22.30 0.07
N GLY A 86 -1.33 -22.60 1.37
CA GLY A 86 -0.47 -23.53 2.10
C GLY A 86 -0.64 -25.00 1.67
N ILE A 87 -1.88 -25.45 1.39
CA ILE A 87 -2.16 -26.83 0.98
C ILE A 87 -2.11 -27.04 -0.55
N ALA A 88 -1.77 -25.99 -1.33
CA ALA A 88 -1.86 -26.02 -2.79
C ALA A 88 -1.01 -27.17 -3.39
N PRO A 89 -1.62 -28.07 -4.17
CA PRO A 89 -0.91 -29.17 -4.84
C PRO A 89 -0.20 -28.71 -6.12
N ASN A 90 -0.57 -27.54 -6.66
CA ASN A 90 0.02 -26.97 -7.87
C ASN A 90 0.01 -25.43 -7.79
N PHE A 91 0.80 -24.83 -8.68
CA PHE A 91 1.00 -23.38 -8.74
C PHE A 91 -0.31 -22.59 -8.98
N GLY A 92 -1.21 -23.10 -9.85
CA GLY A 92 -2.48 -22.43 -10.15
C GLY A 92 -3.41 -22.32 -8.93
N ILE A 93 -3.51 -23.37 -8.12
CA ILE A 93 -4.31 -23.37 -6.88
C ILE A 93 -3.67 -22.44 -5.84
N MET A 94 -2.36 -22.39 -5.76
CA MET A 94 -1.66 -21.43 -4.90
C MET A 94 -2.00 -19.98 -5.30
N LEU A 95 -1.97 -19.65 -6.59
CA LEU A 95 -2.36 -18.32 -7.09
C LEU A 95 -3.83 -17.99 -6.78
N ALA A 96 -4.74 -18.96 -6.93
CA ALA A 96 -6.15 -18.78 -6.55
C ALA A 96 -6.28 -18.45 -5.04
N GLY A 97 -5.53 -19.15 -4.18
CA GLY A 97 -5.46 -18.85 -2.74
C GLY A 97 -5.00 -17.43 -2.46
N ARG A 98 -3.98 -16.96 -3.20
CA ARG A 98 -3.48 -15.58 -3.10
C ARG A 98 -4.55 -14.54 -3.46
N ILE A 99 -5.32 -14.77 -4.53
CA ILE A 99 -6.41 -13.88 -4.95
C ILE A 99 -7.52 -13.84 -3.89
N VAL A 100 -7.93 -15.02 -3.36
CA VAL A 100 -8.96 -15.10 -2.32
C VAL A 100 -8.53 -14.36 -1.05
N ALA A 101 -7.30 -14.55 -0.59
CA ALA A 101 -6.76 -13.83 0.56
C ALA A 101 -6.72 -12.31 0.34
N ALA A 102 -6.38 -11.88 -0.89
CA ALA A 102 -6.27 -10.47 -1.24
C ALA A 102 -7.59 -9.69 -1.17
N PHE A 103 -8.74 -10.34 -1.41
CA PHE A 103 -10.05 -9.71 -1.32
C PHE A 103 -10.36 -9.13 0.07
N THR A 104 -9.68 -9.64 1.09
CA THR A 104 -9.81 -9.16 2.46
C THR A 104 -9.15 -7.80 2.68
N HIS A 105 -8.04 -7.54 2.02
CA HIS A 105 -7.08 -6.49 2.38
C HIS A 105 -7.73 -5.10 2.50
N GLY A 106 -8.17 -4.52 1.39
CA GLY A 106 -8.69 -3.14 1.37
C GLY A 106 -9.94 -2.95 2.22
N ALA A 107 -10.88 -3.89 2.16
CA ALA A 107 -12.14 -3.82 2.90
C ALA A 107 -11.93 -4.00 4.42
N PHE A 108 -10.99 -4.86 4.84
CA PHE A 108 -10.68 -5.04 6.26
C PHE A 108 -10.13 -3.76 6.89
N PHE A 109 -9.19 -3.09 6.23
CA PHE A 109 -8.65 -1.83 6.73
C PHE A 109 -9.70 -0.72 6.75
N GLY A 110 -10.53 -0.62 5.72
CA GLY A 110 -11.61 0.38 5.67
C GLY A 110 -12.66 0.18 6.77
N ILE A 111 -13.24 -1.02 6.86
CA ILE A 111 -14.29 -1.33 7.84
C ILE A 111 -13.72 -1.40 9.27
N GLY A 112 -12.54 -2.00 9.42
CA GLY A 112 -11.86 -2.10 10.71
C GLY A 112 -11.52 -0.73 11.30
N ALA A 113 -11.10 0.24 10.48
CA ALA A 113 -10.86 1.61 10.92
C ALA A 113 -12.13 2.27 11.47
N LEU A 114 -13.27 2.08 10.80
CA LEU A 114 -14.55 2.59 11.29
C LEU A 114 -14.95 1.93 12.62
N VAL A 115 -14.78 0.61 12.73
CA VAL A 115 -15.05 -0.12 13.98
C VAL A 115 -14.11 0.33 15.08
N ALA A 116 -12.81 0.47 14.80
CA ALA A 116 -11.83 0.93 15.78
C ALA A 116 -12.17 2.33 16.32
N ALA A 117 -12.60 3.25 15.43
CA ALA A 117 -13.01 4.60 15.82
C ALA A 117 -14.29 4.61 16.68
N ASP A 118 -15.24 3.71 16.40
CA ASP A 118 -16.51 3.63 17.15
C ASP A 118 -16.38 2.91 18.51
N LEU A 119 -15.28 2.20 18.75
CA LEU A 119 -15.01 1.51 20.01
C LEU A 119 -14.48 2.43 21.12
N VAL A 120 -14.16 3.67 20.81
CA VAL A 120 -13.53 4.63 21.73
C VAL A 120 -14.19 6.01 21.68
N ALA A 121 -13.99 6.82 22.71
CA ALA A 121 -14.41 8.21 22.71
C ALA A 121 -13.73 9.02 21.59
N PRO A 122 -14.35 10.10 21.08
CA PRO A 122 -13.85 10.89 19.94
C PRO A 122 -12.39 11.32 20.07
N GLU A 123 -11.94 11.67 21.25
CA GLU A 123 -10.58 12.15 21.55
C GLU A 123 -9.52 11.05 21.42
N LYS A 124 -9.94 9.77 21.47
CA LYS A 124 -9.06 8.58 21.38
C LYS A 124 -9.11 7.87 20.03
N ARG A 125 -9.89 8.38 19.06
CA ARG A 125 -10.05 7.75 17.74
C ARG A 125 -8.73 7.61 16.98
N ALA A 126 -7.91 8.65 16.95
CA ALA A 126 -6.60 8.59 16.30
C ALA A 126 -5.71 7.50 16.92
N THR A 127 -5.70 7.38 18.24
CA THR A 127 -4.93 6.34 18.95
C THR A 127 -5.46 4.92 18.64
N ALA A 128 -6.78 4.75 18.54
CA ALA A 128 -7.39 3.45 18.18
C ALA A 128 -7.04 3.03 16.74
N LEU A 129 -7.08 3.97 15.80
CA LEU A 129 -6.64 3.75 14.42
C LEU A 129 -5.15 3.39 14.37
N SER A 130 -4.30 4.16 15.05
CA SER A 130 -2.86 3.88 15.14
C SER A 130 -2.59 2.47 15.68
N LEU A 131 -3.31 2.04 16.72
CA LEU A 131 -3.14 0.70 17.29
C LEU A 131 -3.55 -0.40 16.29
N MET A 132 -4.65 -0.22 15.57
CA MET A 132 -5.04 -1.18 14.53
C MET A 132 -3.99 -1.25 13.41
N PHE A 133 -3.55 -0.10 12.88
CA PHE A 133 -2.56 -0.04 11.80
C PHE A 133 -1.15 -0.44 12.24
N SER A 134 -0.84 -0.40 13.56
CA SER A 134 0.43 -0.91 14.07
C SER A 134 0.63 -2.40 13.78
N GLY A 135 -0.46 -3.17 13.63
CA GLY A 135 -0.38 -4.55 13.17
C GLY A 135 0.35 -4.69 11.83
N LEU A 136 0.04 -3.83 10.84
CA LEU A 136 0.72 -3.80 9.55
C LEU A 136 2.21 -3.44 9.69
N THR A 137 2.53 -2.49 10.55
CA THR A 137 3.92 -2.08 10.83
C THR A 137 4.72 -3.22 11.46
N VAL A 138 4.14 -3.89 12.48
CA VAL A 138 4.78 -5.04 13.14
C VAL A 138 4.91 -6.22 12.18
N ALA A 139 3.98 -6.41 11.24
CA ALA A 139 4.08 -7.43 10.21
C ALA A 139 5.37 -7.31 9.39
N ASN A 140 5.75 -6.09 9.00
CA ASN A 140 6.95 -5.88 8.20
C ASN A 140 8.26 -6.09 8.99
N VAL A 141 8.27 -5.76 10.29
CA VAL A 141 9.49 -5.88 11.13
C VAL A 141 9.65 -7.28 11.72
N VAL A 142 8.54 -7.96 12.04
CA VAL A 142 8.54 -9.25 12.74
C VAL A 142 7.90 -10.35 11.89
N GLY A 143 6.73 -10.09 11.31
CA GLY A 143 5.94 -11.10 10.60
C GLY A 143 6.67 -11.64 9.36
N VAL A 144 7.24 -10.76 8.55
CA VAL A 144 7.96 -11.15 7.32
C VAL A 144 9.25 -11.90 7.64
N PRO A 145 10.14 -11.42 8.53
CA PRO A 145 11.31 -12.19 8.94
C PRO A 145 10.95 -13.55 9.58
N ALA A 146 9.93 -13.59 10.44
CA ALA A 146 9.47 -14.83 11.06
C ALA A 146 8.91 -15.81 10.01
N GLY A 147 8.15 -15.33 9.02
CA GLY A 147 7.69 -16.13 7.89
C GLY A 147 8.84 -16.69 7.07
N THR A 148 9.85 -15.88 6.77
CA THR A 148 11.06 -16.30 6.06
C THR A 148 11.82 -17.37 6.87
N MET A 149 11.93 -17.19 8.18
CA MET A 149 12.55 -18.17 9.07
C MET A 149 11.80 -19.50 9.07
N LEU A 150 10.47 -19.48 9.14
CA LEU A 150 9.65 -20.70 9.06
C LEU A 150 9.84 -21.42 7.72
N SER A 151 9.89 -20.69 6.61
CA SER A 151 10.15 -21.24 5.27
C SER A 151 11.48 -21.98 5.23
N GLN A 152 12.55 -21.37 5.73
CA GLN A 152 13.90 -21.91 5.66
C GLN A 152 14.15 -23.11 6.58
N HIS A 153 13.45 -23.20 7.74
CA HIS A 153 13.64 -24.31 8.69
C HIS A 153 12.71 -25.50 8.45
N PHE A 154 11.57 -25.27 7.80
CA PHE A 154 10.57 -26.32 7.59
C PHE A 154 10.21 -26.42 6.09
N ASP A 155 9.26 -25.61 5.64
CA ASP A 155 8.78 -25.51 4.26
C ASP A 155 8.04 -24.18 4.13
N TRP A 156 8.05 -23.55 2.98
CA TRP A 156 7.38 -22.27 2.73
C TRP A 156 5.87 -22.32 3.07
N ARG A 157 5.24 -23.50 2.94
CA ARG A 157 3.83 -23.73 3.31
C ARG A 157 3.55 -23.48 4.78
N THR A 158 4.54 -23.76 5.65
CA THR A 158 4.42 -23.54 7.11
C THR A 158 4.16 -22.08 7.43
N THR A 159 4.71 -21.14 6.68
CA THR A 159 4.42 -19.71 6.81
C THR A 159 2.94 -19.43 6.59
N PHE A 160 2.32 -20.02 5.55
CA PHE A 160 0.91 -19.81 5.27
C PHE A 160 0.00 -20.51 6.28
N TYR A 161 0.42 -21.62 6.88
CA TYR A 161 -0.28 -22.25 8.02
C TYR A 161 -0.23 -21.34 9.26
N ALA A 162 0.93 -20.74 9.55
CA ALA A 162 1.06 -19.78 10.67
C ALA A 162 0.18 -18.52 10.43
N ILE A 163 0.16 -17.98 9.21
CA ILE A 163 -0.72 -16.87 8.83
C ILE A 163 -2.20 -17.26 8.94
N THR A 164 -2.56 -18.48 8.54
CA THR A 164 -3.92 -19.02 8.70
C THR A 164 -4.31 -19.08 10.18
N ALA A 165 -3.43 -19.57 11.06
CA ALA A 165 -3.66 -19.60 12.50
C ALA A 165 -3.85 -18.20 13.09
N LEU A 166 -3.07 -17.20 12.64
CA LEU A 166 -3.28 -15.80 13.02
C LEU A 166 -4.64 -15.28 12.57
N GLY A 167 -5.09 -15.65 11.38
CA GLY A 167 -6.43 -15.35 10.87
C GLY A 167 -7.53 -15.93 11.76
N VAL A 168 -7.38 -17.18 12.21
CA VAL A 168 -8.31 -17.84 13.14
C VAL A 168 -8.34 -17.10 14.48
N ILE A 169 -7.18 -16.73 15.04
CA ILE A 169 -7.09 -15.96 16.28
C ILE A 169 -7.80 -14.60 16.13
N ALA A 170 -7.55 -13.89 15.03
CA ALA A 170 -8.21 -12.62 14.72
C ALA A 170 -9.74 -12.79 14.58
N LEU A 171 -10.19 -13.82 13.87
CA LEU A 171 -11.62 -14.14 13.70
C LEU A 171 -12.29 -14.41 15.05
N LEU A 172 -11.71 -15.25 15.88
CA LEU A 172 -12.22 -15.55 17.23
C LEU A 172 -12.27 -14.30 18.11
N GLY A 173 -11.25 -13.45 18.01
CA GLY A 173 -11.22 -12.15 18.68
C GLY A 173 -12.34 -11.22 18.19
N ILE A 174 -12.57 -11.11 16.87
CA ILE A 174 -13.66 -10.32 16.30
C ILE A 174 -15.02 -10.85 16.75
N VAL A 175 -15.24 -12.17 16.70
CA VAL A 175 -16.49 -12.82 17.14
C VAL A 175 -16.80 -12.49 18.60
N LYS A 176 -15.82 -12.61 19.48
CA LYS A 176 -16.02 -12.47 20.95
C LYS A 176 -15.99 -11.03 21.43
N LEU A 177 -15.16 -10.17 20.85
CA LEU A 177 -14.81 -8.87 21.42
C LEU A 177 -15.41 -7.68 20.68
N VAL A 178 -15.70 -7.80 19.36
CA VAL A 178 -16.30 -6.72 18.59
C VAL A 178 -17.82 -6.72 18.81
N PRO A 179 -18.41 -5.62 19.31
CA PRO A 179 -19.87 -5.53 19.48
C PRO A 179 -20.58 -5.52 18.14
N ALA A 180 -21.82 -6.01 18.13
CA ALA A 180 -22.68 -5.91 16.95
C ALA A 180 -23.06 -4.43 16.74
N GLN A 181 -22.62 -3.83 15.63
CA GLN A 181 -22.94 -2.45 15.27
C GLN A 181 -23.94 -2.46 14.12
N ARG A 182 -24.96 -1.58 14.21
CA ARG A 182 -25.90 -1.40 13.10
C ARG A 182 -25.15 -0.80 11.90
N ALA A 183 -25.46 -1.31 10.70
CA ALA A 183 -24.97 -0.69 9.47
C ALA A 183 -25.53 0.74 9.41
N LYS A 184 -24.66 1.74 9.29
CA LYS A 184 -25.10 3.09 8.89
C LYS A 184 -25.47 3.03 7.42
N ALA A 185 -26.58 3.68 7.07
CA ALA A 185 -27.00 3.84 5.67
C ALA A 185 -25.81 4.37 4.85
N ALA A 186 -25.47 3.68 3.77
CA ALA A 186 -24.42 4.09 2.86
C ALA A 186 -24.88 5.35 2.11
N SER A 187 -24.00 6.33 1.96
CA SER A 187 -24.24 7.46 1.06
C SER A 187 -24.42 6.97 -0.38
N PRO A 188 -25.18 7.67 -1.24
CA PRO A 188 -25.35 7.27 -2.63
C PRO A 188 -24.00 7.25 -3.34
N LEU A 189 -23.52 6.05 -3.73
CA LEU A 189 -22.22 5.83 -4.39
C LEU A 189 -22.04 6.67 -5.68
N GLY A 190 -23.12 7.01 -6.36
CA GLY A 190 -23.05 7.72 -7.65
C GLY A 190 -22.52 9.15 -7.55
N SER A 191 -22.83 9.89 -6.48
CA SER A 191 -22.33 11.25 -6.28
C SER A 191 -20.87 11.28 -5.84
N GLU A 192 -20.45 10.26 -5.09
CA GLU A 192 -19.06 10.14 -4.62
C GLU A 192 -18.10 9.74 -5.76
N LEU A 193 -18.55 8.92 -6.73
CA LEU A 193 -17.75 8.51 -7.89
C LEU A 193 -17.36 9.69 -8.81
N ALA A 194 -18.13 10.79 -8.78
CA ALA A 194 -17.82 11.98 -9.56
C ALA A 194 -16.44 12.59 -9.24
N VAL A 195 -15.91 12.35 -8.03
CA VAL A 195 -14.59 12.85 -7.61
C VAL A 195 -13.44 12.33 -8.49
N PHE A 196 -13.57 11.12 -9.04
CA PHE A 196 -12.57 10.53 -9.94
C PHE A 196 -12.54 11.17 -11.34
N ARG A 197 -13.52 12.03 -11.68
CA ARG A 197 -13.51 12.85 -12.90
C ARG A 197 -12.56 14.06 -12.76
N ASN A 198 -12.14 14.40 -11.55
CA ASN A 198 -11.17 15.47 -11.33
C ASN A 198 -9.77 15.02 -11.85
N PRO A 199 -9.18 15.71 -12.85
CA PRO A 199 -7.87 15.35 -13.37
C PRO A 199 -6.76 15.35 -12.32
N GLN A 200 -6.85 16.19 -11.28
CA GLN A 200 -5.86 16.23 -10.20
C GLN A 200 -5.92 14.98 -9.31
N VAL A 201 -7.11 14.40 -9.11
CA VAL A 201 -7.26 13.10 -8.44
C VAL A 201 -6.61 12.00 -9.27
N GLY A 202 -6.88 11.97 -10.58
CA GLY A 202 -6.25 11.02 -11.49
C GLY A 202 -4.72 11.13 -11.51
N LEU A 203 -4.18 12.36 -11.56
CA LEU A 203 -2.73 12.59 -11.47
C LEU A 203 -2.16 12.14 -10.12
N ALA A 204 -2.84 12.41 -9.01
CA ALA A 204 -2.41 11.97 -7.68
C ALA A 204 -2.38 10.44 -7.55
N MET A 205 -3.39 9.74 -8.09
CA MET A 205 -3.40 8.29 -8.16
C MET A 205 -2.28 7.73 -9.07
N LEU A 206 -2.01 8.38 -10.19
CA LEU A 206 -0.91 7.99 -11.07
C LEU A 206 0.46 8.16 -10.39
N MET A 207 0.63 9.22 -9.58
CA MET A 207 1.83 9.37 -8.73
C MET A 207 1.95 8.21 -7.75
N THR A 208 0.84 7.74 -7.17
CA THR A 208 0.83 6.59 -6.26
C THR A 208 1.21 5.30 -6.99
N ILE A 209 0.60 5.02 -8.13
CA ILE A 209 0.87 3.83 -8.96
C ILE A 209 2.36 3.75 -9.31
N LEU A 210 2.90 4.84 -9.83
CA LEU A 210 4.27 4.87 -10.34
C LEU A 210 5.30 5.02 -9.20
N GLY A 211 5.04 5.88 -8.22
CA GLY A 211 5.99 6.21 -7.16
C GLY A 211 6.20 5.07 -6.18
N PHE A 212 5.12 4.62 -5.53
CA PHE A 212 5.22 3.52 -4.58
C PHE A 212 5.42 2.16 -5.27
N GLY A 213 4.78 1.95 -6.42
CA GLY A 213 4.94 0.72 -7.20
C GLY A 213 6.41 0.40 -7.49
N GLY A 214 7.24 1.42 -7.74
CA GLY A 214 8.68 1.24 -7.96
C GLY A 214 9.39 0.42 -6.90
N VAL A 215 8.96 0.49 -5.64
CA VAL A 215 9.51 -0.34 -4.55
C VAL A 215 9.30 -1.83 -4.84
N PHE A 216 8.10 -2.21 -5.30
CA PHE A 216 7.74 -3.61 -5.53
C PHE A 216 8.46 -4.25 -6.71
N ALA A 217 8.96 -3.47 -7.66
CA ALA A 217 9.84 -4.01 -8.70
C ALA A 217 11.08 -4.67 -8.11
N ALA A 218 11.74 -3.98 -7.16
CA ALA A 218 12.95 -4.47 -6.51
C ALA A 218 12.66 -5.52 -5.43
N VAL A 219 11.72 -5.24 -4.51
CA VAL A 219 11.56 -6.08 -3.30
C VAL A 219 10.83 -7.39 -3.58
N THR A 220 10.05 -7.51 -4.66
CA THR A 220 9.44 -8.80 -5.05
C THR A 220 10.50 -9.87 -5.29
N TYR A 221 11.64 -9.49 -5.85
CA TYR A 221 12.73 -10.41 -6.21
C TYR A 221 13.93 -10.29 -5.27
N LEU A 222 13.73 -9.65 -4.09
CA LEU A 222 14.78 -9.34 -3.12
C LEU A 222 15.60 -10.56 -2.71
N ALA A 223 14.93 -11.67 -2.34
CA ALA A 223 15.61 -12.87 -1.87
C ALA A 223 16.56 -13.41 -2.95
N SER A 224 16.07 -13.57 -4.19
CA SER A 224 16.89 -14.04 -5.31
C SER A 224 18.04 -13.09 -5.62
N MET A 225 17.82 -11.77 -5.61
CA MET A 225 18.87 -10.79 -5.86
C MET A 225 19.94 -10.84 -4.76
N MET A 226 19.57 -10.94 -3.49
CA MET A 226 20.51 -10.99 -2.39
C MET A 226 21.34 -12.28 -2.37
N THR A 227 20.74 -13.43 -2.71
CA THR A 227 21.46 -14.70 -2.72
C THR A 227 22.28 -14.88 -3.98
N GLU A 228 21.73 -14.63 -5.17
CA GLU A 228 22.38 -14.93 -6.45
C GLU A 228 23.36 -13.83 -6.92
N VAL A 229 23.12 -12.55 -6.53
CA VAL A 229 23.95 -11.41 -6.98
C VAL A 229 24.89 -10.95 -5.87
N ALA A 230 24.33 -10.64 -4.68
CA ALA A 230 25.14 -10.17 -3.55
C ALA A 230 25.93 -11.30 -2.84
N GLY A 231 25.60 -12.57 -3.13
CA GLY A 231 26.25 -13.74 -2.52
C GLY A 231 25.97 -13.89 -1.02
N PHE A 232 24.82 -13.43 -0.55
CA PHE A 232 24.37 -13.71 0.80
C PHE A 232 23.95 -15.17 0.96
N ALA A 233 24.17 -15.74 2.14
CA ALA A 233 23.55 -17.01 2.48
C ALA A 233 22.01 -16.86 2.53
N PRO A 234 21.22 -17.88 2.14
CA PRO A 234 19.75 -17.82 2.22
C PRO A 234 19.24 -17.38 3.60
N SER A 235 19.88 -17.82 4.69
CA SER A 235 19.55 -17.41 6.07
C SER A 235 19.66 -15.90 6.31
N SER A 236 20.45 -15.20 5.52
CA SER A 236 20.58 -13.73 5.63
C SER A 236 19.32 -12.98 5.22
N VAL A 237 18.45 -13.58 4.40
CA VAL A 237 17.21 -12.96 3.94
C VAL A 237 16.31 -12.59 5.13
N ILE A 238 16.39 -13.35 6.24
CA ILE A 238 15.62 -13.08 7.48
C ILE A 238 15.93 -11.68 8.01
N TRP A 239 17.20 -11.37 8.24
CA TRP A 239 17.57 -10.06 8.80
C TRP A 239 17.58 -8.95 7.74
N LEU A 240 17.79 -9.26 6.47
CA LEU A 240 17.64 -8.29 5.37
C LEU A 240 16.21 -7.78 5.26
N THR A 241 15.20 -8.66 5.33
CA THR A 241 13.80 -8.26 5.34
C THR A 241 13.44 -7.47 6.60
N ALA A 242 14.05 -7.78 7.75
CA ALA A 242 13.88 -6.99 8.97
C ALA A 242 14.46 -5.57 8.83
N ILE A 243 15.64 -5.41 8.23
CA ILE A 243 16.26 -4.10 7.96
C ILE A 243 15.35 -3.28 7.02
N PHE A 244 14.86 -3.89 5.95
CA PHE A 244 13.90 -3.25 5.05
C PHE A 244 12.64 -2.79 5.83
N GLY A 245 12.06 -3.68 6.65
CA GLY A 245 10.90 -3.37 7.49
C GLY A 245 11.15 -2.22 8.48
N LEU A 246 12.32 -2.18 9.13
CA LEU A 246 12.71 -1.06 9.99
C LEU A 246 12.83 0.25 9.21
N GLY A 247 13.40 0.19 7.99
CA GLY A 247 13.45 1.32 7.08
C GLY A 247 12.05 1.84 6.74
N MET A 248 11.10 0.93 6.43
CA MET A 248 9.68 1.28 6.18
C MET A 248 9.05 2.03 7.35
N VAL A 249 9.24 1.54 8.57
CA VAL A 249 8.73 2.18 9.79
C VAL A 249 9.33 3.57 9.96
N GLY A 250 10.65 3.69 9.90
CA GLY A 250 11.36 4.97 10.05
C GLY A 250 10.93 5.99 9.00
N GLY A 251 10.89 5.59 7.73
CA GLY A 251 10.47 6.43 6.61
C GLY A 251 9.04 6.93 6.75
N ASN A 252 8.10 6.04 7.07
CA ASN A 252 6.69 6.40 7.27
C ASN A 252 6.48 7.37 8.44
N LEU A 253 7.14 7.12 9.59
CA LEU A 253 7.01 7.97 10.78
C LEU A 253 7.59 9.37 10.55
N VAL A 254 8.78 9.45 9.95
CA VAL A 254 9.44 10.73 9.66
C VAL A 254 8.61 11.51 8.64
N SER A 255 8.24 10.87 7.53
CA SER A 255 7.45 11.50 6.48
C SER A 255 6.10 11.98 6.97
N GLY A 256 5.41 11.22 7.82
CA GLY A 256 4.12 11.62 8.38
C GLY A 256 4.18 13.00 9.08
N ARG A 257 5.22 13.20 9.91
CA ARG A 257 5.41 14.49 10.61
C ARG A 257 5.69 15.68 9.68
N PHE A 258 6.48 15.43 8.61
CA PHE A 258 6.83 16.50 7.67
C PHE A 258 5.74 16.76 6.64
N THR A 259 4.94 15.74 6.29
CA THR A 259 3.82 15.85 5.34
C THR A 259 2.76 16.85 5.80
N ASP A 260 2.50 16.96 7.11
CA ASP A 260 1.53 17.92 7.66
C ASP A 260 1.99 19.37 7.45
N ARG A 261 3.30 19.62 7.43
CA ARG A 261 3.88 20.96 7.29
C ARG A 261 4.20 21.33 5.85
N ALA A 262 4.68 20.38 5.06
CA ALA A 262 5.22 20.60 3.72
C ALA A 262 5.04 19.38 2.81
N MET A 263 3.78 19.03 2.46
CA MET A 263 3.42 17.82 1.74
C MET A 263 4.16 17.65 0.41
N MET A 264 4.14 18.67 -0.47
CA MET A 264 4.79 18.55 -1.80
C MET A 264 6.32 18.49 -1.72
N PRO A 265 7.02 19.30 -0.91
CA PRO A 265 8.45 19.12 -0.67
C PRO A 265 8.79 17.72 -0.15
N MET A 266 8.02 17.18 0.81
CA MET A 266 8.24 15.83 1.32
C MET A 266 8.06 14.77 0.23
N LEU A 267 7.05 14.93 -0.62
CA LEU A 267 6.82 14.04 -1.77
C LEU A 267 8.00 14.08 -2.76
N TYR A 268 8.51 15.25 -3.09
CA TYR A 268 9.68 15.38 -3.98
C TYR A 268 10.93 14.74 -3.38
N VAL A 269 11.21 14.99 -2.09
CA VAL A 269 12.38 14.39 -1.41
C VAL A 269 12.25 12.87 -1.39
N SER A 270 11.09 12.34 -1.01
CA SER A 270 10.90 10.88 -0.92
C SER A 270 10.96 10.18 -2.29
N LEU A 271 10.33 10.75 -3.33
CA LEU A 271 10.42 10.20 -4.69
C LEU A 271 11.84 10.28 -5.26
N THR A 272 12.55 11.40 -5.05
CA THR A 272 13.94 11.54 -5.50
C THR A 272 14.85 10.56 -4.77
N GLY A 273 14.75 10.48 -3.45
CA GLY A 273 15.53 9.54 -2.64
C GLY A 273 15.27 8.08 -3.02
N LEU A 274 14.01 7.72 -3.29
CA LEU A 274 13.63 6.39 -3.74
C LEU A 274 14.20 6.08 -5.13
N ALA A 275 14.05 6.99 -6.09
CA ALA A 275 14.57 6.80 -7.45
C ALA A 275 16.10 6.60 -7.44
N LEU A 276 16.81 7.43 -6.68
CA LEU A 276 18.27 7.32 -6.53
C LEU A 276 18.67 6.02 -5.83
N SER A 277 17.94 5.62 -4.77
CA SER A 277 18.22 4.37 -4.05
C SER A 277 17.99 3.15 -4.95
N LEU A 278 16.89 3.11 -5.72
CA LEU A 278 16.61 2.04 -6.67
C LEU A 278 17.65 1.98 -7.81
N ALA A 279 18.01 3.12 -8.39
CA ALA A 279 19.07 3.16 -9.40
C ALA A 279 20.42 2.71 -8.84
N ALA A 280 20.79 3.20 -7.65
CA ALA A 280 22.04 2.78 -6.97
C ALA A 280 22.04 1.29 -6.65
N PHE A 281 20.87 0.70 -6.30
CA PHE A 281 20.79 -0.71 -5.91
C PHE A 281 21.19 -1.67 -7.04
N THR A 282 21.06 -1.27 -8.30
CA THR A 282 21.54 -2.04 -9.45
C THR A 282 23.05 -2.30 -9.35
N PHE A 283 23.82 -1.33 -8.87
CA PHE A 283 25.27 -1.42 -8.74
C PHE A 283 25.69 -1.93 -7.37
N THR A 284 25.06 -1.44 -6.31
CA THR A 284 25.39 -1.80 -4.92
C THR A 284 24.98 -3.22 -4.56
N ALA A 285 24.07 -3.85 -5.31
CA ALA A 285 23.66 -5.25 -5.12
C ALA A 285 24.81 -6.26 -5.27
N HIS A 286 25.97 -5.87 -5.79
CA HIS A 286 27.16 -6.72 -5.93
C HIS A 286 28.08 -6.71 -4.71
N ASP A 287 27.83 -5.81 -3.74
CA ASP A 287 28.57 -5.74 -2.46
C ASP A 287 27.62 -5.86 -1.29
N LYS A 288 27.93 -6.73 -0.34
CA LYS A 288 27.02 -7.06 0.79
C LYS A 288 26.68 -5.85 1.66
N ILE A 289 27.68 -5.00 1.96
CA ILE A 289 27.49 -3.84 2.84
C ILE A 289 26.69 -2.78 2.09
N ALA A 290 27.12 -2.44 0.88
CA ALA A 290 26.43 -1.45 0.06
C ALA A 290 25.00 -1.87 -0.27
N ALA A 291 24.75 -3.15 -0.57
CA ALA A 291 23.42 -3.71 -0.79
C ALA A 291 22.52 -3.55 0.45
N THR A 292 23.04 -3.86 1.64
CA THR A 292 22.29 -3.73 2.90
C THR A 292 21.90 -2.27 3.18
N VAL A 293 22.84 -1.34 3.02
CA VAL A 293 22.59 0.10 3.20
C VAL A 293 21.55 0.60 2.20
N THR A 294 21.70 0.24 0.93
CA THR A 294 20.78 0.68 -0.11
C THR A 294 19.38 0.08 0.09
N LEU A 295 19.28 -1.17 0.54
CA LEU A 295 18.02 -1.80 0.89
C LEU A 295 17.29 -1.05 2.03
N ALA A 296 18.03 -0.64 3.07
CA ALA A 296 17.48 0.20 4.13
C ALA A 296 16.97 1.54 3.60
N LEU A 297 17.73 2.20 2.69
CA LEU A 297 17.31 3.45 2.06
C LEU A 297 16.06 3.28 1.19
N ILE A 298 15.93 2.16 0.45
CA ILE A 298 14.70 1.84 -0.30
C ILE A 298 13.51 1.71 0.66
N GLY A 299 13.68 1.04 1.80
CA GLY A 299 12.66 0.97 2.84
C GLY A 299 12.26 2.36 3.35
N ILE A 300 13.24 3.18 3.71
CA ILE A 300 13.03 4.54 4.22
C ILE A 300 12.31 5.41 3.19
N PHE A 301 12.89 5.61 2.01
CA PHE A 301 12.34 6.51 1.01
C PHE A 301 11.07 5.96 0.36
N GLY A 302 10.96 4.64 0.18
CA GLY A 302 9.76 3.99 -0.34
C GLY A 302 8.54 4.28 0.53
N PHE A 303 8.64 4.04 1.83
CA PHE A 303 7.52 4.28 2.75
C PHE A 303 7.38 5.74 3.18
N ALA A 304 8.40 6.56 3.00
CA ALA A 304 8.28 8.00 3.11
C ALA A 304 7.37 8.62 2.02
N THR A 305 7.11 7.92 0.92
CA THR A 305 6.14 8.38 -0.11
C THR A 305 4.69 8.21 0.32
N VAL A 306 4.38 7.28 1.24
CA VAL A 306 2.99 6.87 1.55
C VAL A 306 2.16 8.02 2.16
N PRO A 307 2.58 8.72 3.23
CA PRO A 307 1.79 9.80 3.81
C PRO A 307 1.49 10.94 2.83
N PRO A 308 2.46 11.51 2.07
CA PRO A 308 2.16 12.60 1.16
C PRO A 308 1.32 12.15 -0.05
N LEU A 309 1.49 10.93 -0.58
CA LEU A 309 0.64 10.39 -1.64
C LEU A 309 -0.80 10.23 -1.17
N GLN A 310 -1.00 9.67 0.02
CA GLN A 310 -2.32 9.48 0.59
C GLN A 310 -3.00 10.82 0.86
N LYS A 311 -2.29 11.76 1.48
CA LYS A 311 -2.81 13.11 1.76
C LYS A 311 -3.15 13.85 0.46
N ARG A 312 -2.28 13.77 -0.56
CA ARG A 312 -2.50 14.42 -1.85
C ARG A 312 -3.81 14.01 -2.51
N VAL A 313 -4.10 12.70 -2.56
CA VAL A 313 -5.35 12.19 -3.14
C VAL A 313 -6.56 12.69 -2.34
N MET A 314 -6.49 12.65 -1.01
CA MET A 314 -7.59 13.10 -0.15
C MET A 314 -7.85 14.60 -0.26
N ASP A 315 -6.81 15.43 -0.32
CA ASP A 315 -6.91 16.88 -0.46
C ASP A 315 -7.53 17.26 -1.83
N GLN A 316 -7.17 16.55 -2.90
CA GLN A 316 -7.75 16.77 -4.23
C GLN A 316 -9.19 16.26 -4.38
N ALA A 317 -9.61 15.38 -3.49
CA ALA A 317 -10.93 14.75 -3.46
C ALA A 317 -11.74 15.15 -2.21
N ALA A 318 -11.67 16.42 -1.78
CA ALA A 318 -12.25 16.91 -0.53
C ALA A 318 -13.77 16.66 -0.39
N SER A 319 -14.51 16.51 -1.50
CA SER A 319 -15.94 16.17 -1.49
C SER A 319 -16.25 14.70 -1.15
N ALA A 320 -15.27 13.77 -1.35
CA ALA A 320 -15.43 12.34 -1.04
C ALA A 320 -14.09 11.72 -0.57
N PRO A 321 -13.50 12.19 0.53
CA PRO A 321 -12.14 11.80 0.94
C PRO A 321 -12.04 10.31 1.31
N THR A 322 -13.11 9.71 1.83
CA THR A 322 -13.15 8.28 2.19
C THR A 322 -13.06 7.40 0.96
N LEU A 323 -13.84 7.70 -0.08
CA LEU A 323 -13.80 6.95 -1.34
C LEU A 323 -12.47 7.16 -2.08
N ALA A 324 -11.94 8.38 -2.07
CA ALA A 324 -10.63 8.69 -2.64
C ALA A 324 -9.49 7.95 -1.92
N SER A 325 -9.56 7.83 -0.60
CA SER A 325 -8.61 7.03 0.19
C SER A 325 -8.65 5.55 -0.21
N ALA A 326 -9.85 4.97 -0.33
CA ALA A 326 -10.02 3.59 -0.79
C ALA A 326 -9.50 3.39 -2.22
N GLY A 327 -9.80 4.34 -3.12
CA GLY A 327 -9.26 4.35 -4.49
C GLY A 327 -7.75 4.44 -4.52
N ASN A 328 -7.14 5.21 -3.60
CA ASN A 328 -5.69 5.29 -3.52
C ASN A 328 -5.05 4.01 -2.99
N ILE A 329 -5.71 3.26 -2.09
CA ILE A 329 -5.26 1.91 -1.69
C ILE A 329 -5.26 0.98 -2.91
N ALA A 330 -6.28 1.06 -3.76
CA ALA A 330 -6.29 0.32 -5.03
C ALA A 330 -5.16 0.79 -5.97
N ALA A 331 -4.86 2.09 -6.04
CA ALA A 331 -3.75 2.63 -6.82
C ALA A 331 -2.38 2.13 -6.32
N PHE A 332 -2.14 2.08 -5.01
CA PHE A 332 -0.95 1.47 -4.42
C PHE A 332 -0.79 0.02 -4.89
N ASN A 333 -1.84 -0.77 -4.77
CA ASN A 333 -1.79 -2.19 -5.13
C ASN A 333 -1.70 -2.41 -6.65
N PHE A 334 -2.33 -1.57 -7.46
CA PHE A 334 -2.14 -1.62 -8.91
C PHE A 334 -0.68 -1.33 -9.29
N GLY A 335 -0.06 -0.35 -8.65
CA GLY A 335 1.37 -0.07 -8.80
C GLY A 335 2.25 -1.26 -8.41
N ASN A 336 1.95 -1.91 -7.28
CA ASN A 336 2.66 -3.11 -6.81
C ASN A 336 2.55 -4.26 -7.82
N ALA A 337 1.34 -4.50 -8.36
CA ALA A 337 1.10 -5.53 -9.37
C ALA A 337 1.87 -5.26 -10.66
N LEU A 338 1.78 -4.02 -11.17
CA LEU A 338 2.45 -3.59 -12.40
C LEU A 338 3.97 -3.75 -12.25
N ALA A 339 4.53 -3.29 -11.15
CA ALA A 339 5.97 -3.32 -10.89
C ALA A 339 6.51 -4.74 -10.70
N ALA A 340 5.82 -5.58 -9.95
CA ALA A 340 6.19 -6.98 -9.78
C ALA A 340 6.15 -7.72 -11.13
N TRP A 341 5.14 -7.48 -11.95
CA TRP A 341 5.00 -8.05 -13.28
C TRP A 341 6.12 -7.59 -14.24
N LEU A 342 6.37 -6.28 -14.32
CA LEU A 342 7.45 -5.72 -15.13
C LEU A 342 8.83 -6.23 -14.69
N GLY A 343 9.06 -6.34 -13.37
CA GLY A 343 10.27 -6.93 -12.81
C GLY A 343 10.47 -8.38 -13.28
N GLY A 344 9.39 -9.18 -13.31
CA GLY A 344 9.41 -10.53 -13.85
C GLY A 344 9.74 -10.59 -15.34
N ILE A 345 9.20 -9.66 -16.13
CA ILE A 345 9.48 -9.58 -17.58
C ILE A 345 10.97 -9.33 -17.84
N VAL A 346 11.59 -8.34 -17.18
CA VAL A 346 13.00 -8.01 -17.43
C VAL A 346 13.94 -9.14 -16.97
N ILE A 347 13.60 -9.87 -15.89
CA ILE A 347 14.35 -11.06 -15.50
C ILE A 347 14.18 -12.17 -16.54
N SER A 348 12.96 -12.43 -17.03
CA SER A 348 12.69 -13.43 -18.05
C SER A 348 13.35 -13.12 -19.39
N ALA A 349 13.57 -11.84 -19.68
CA ALA A 349 14.33 -11.38 -20.85
C ALA A 349 15.87 -11.56 -20.70
N GLY A 350 16.34 -12.13 -19.59
CA GLY A 350 17.76 -12.40 -19.35
C GLY A 350 18.57 -11.21 -18.85
N LEU A 351 17.92 -10.12 -18.41
CA LEU A 351 18.61 -8.91 -17.93
C LEU A 351 19.13 -9.05 -16.48
N GLY A 352 18.90 -10.19 -15.83
CA GLY A 352 19.37 -10.51 -14.48
C GLY A 352 18.51 -9.96 -13.35
N TYR A 353 18.83 -10.37 -12.11
CA TYR A 353 18.04 -10.02 -10.91
C TYR A 353 18.18 -8.56 -10.46
N THR A 354 19.12 -7.79 -10.99
CA THR A 354 19.26 -6.35 -10.70
C THR A 354 18.40 -5.48 -11.63
N ALA A 355 17.96 -6.01 -12.78
CA ALA A 355 17.18 -5.27 -13.77
C ALA A 355 15.84 -4.70 -13.22
N PRO A 356 15.10 -5.38 -12.33
CA PRO A 356 13.91 -4.80 -11.69
C PRO A 356 14.17 -3.48 -10.97
N ASN A 357 15.38 -3.22 -10.48
CA ASN A 357 15.72 -1.96 -9.81
C ASN A 357 15.62 -0.78 -10.78
N TRP A 358 16.06 -0.95 -12.03
CA TRP A 358 15.88 0.07 -13.08
C TRP A 358 14.41 0.31 -13.42
N VAL A 359 13.61 -0.76 -13.50
CA VAL A 359 12.16 -0.63 -13.70
C VAL A 359 11.57 0.25 -12.60
N GLY A 360 11.88 -0.07 -11.34
CA GLY A 360 11.41 0.71 -10.19
C GLY A 360 11.90 2.15 -10.20
N ALA A 361 13.17 2.38 -10.54
CA ALA A 361 13.74 3.73 -10.64
C ALA A 361 13.03 4.56 -11.73
N LEU A 362 12.82 3.99 -12.91
CA LEU A 362 12.13 4.67 -14.02
C LEU A 362 10.66 4.97 -13.68
N MET A 363 9.95 4.04 -13.05
CA MET A 363 8.59 4.28 -12.56
C MET A 363 8.58 5.44 -11.56
N THR A 364 9.52 5.48 -10.61
CA THR A 364 9.59 6.53 -9.60
C THR A 364 9.97 7.89 -10.20
N VAL A 365 10.88 7.93 -11.19
CA VAL A 365 11.19 9.15 -11.96
C VAL A 365 9.98 9.64 -12.73
N ALA A 366 9.21 8.74 -13.35
CA ALA A 366 7.97 9.11 -14.02
C ALA A 366 6.95 9.69 -13.01
N ALA A 367 6.83 9.13 -11.80
CA ALA A 367 6.00 9.69 -10.74
C ALA A 367 6.43 11.11 -10.35
N LEU A 368 7.74 11.35 -10.24
CA LEU A 368 8.29 12.69 -9.97
C LEU A 368 7.93 13.67 -11.11
N GLY A 369 8.02 13.24 -12.37
CA GLY A 369 7.57 14.02 -13.51
C GLY A 369 6.08 14.37 -13.44
N VAL A 370 5.23 13.41 -13.10
CA VAL A 370 3.78 13.63 -12.89
C VAL A 370 3.54 14.60 -11.73
N ALA A 371 4.31 14.53 -10.64
CA ALA A 371 4.18 15.44 -9.50
C ALA A 371 4.54 16.88 -9.86
N ILE A 372 5.61 17.07 -10.63
CA ILE A 372 6.02 18.39 -11.14
C ILE A 372 4.94 18.95 -12.09
N PHE A 373 4.46 18.13 -13.02
CA PHE A 373 3.42 18.52 -13.98
C PHE A 373 2.11 18.92 -13.28
N ALA A 374 1.65 18.12 -12.31
CA ALA A 374 0.44 18.42 -11.55
C ALA A 374 0.56 19.74 -10.78
N SER A 375 1.70 19.99 -10.14
CA SER A 375 1.98 21.25 -9.45
C SER A 375 2.02 22.45 -10.39
N ALA A 376 2.57 22.29 -11.58
CA ALA A 376 2.60 23.35 -12.61
C ALA A 376 1.18 23.69 -13.09
N LEU A 377 0.32 22.68 -13.28
CA LEU A 377 -1.09 22.88 -13.63
C LEU A 377 -1.87 23.66 -12.57
N GLU A 378 -1.64 23.35 -11.29
CA GLU A 378 -2.28 24.08 -10.17
C GLU A 378 -1.88 25.53 -10.13
N ARG A 379 -0.57 25.82 -10.26
CA ARG A 379 -0.05 27.21 -10.28
C ARG A 379 -0.65 28.01 -11.44
N ARG A 380 -0.78 27.41 -12.64
CA ARG A 380 -1.40 28.06 -13.81
C ARG A 380 -2.88 28.37 -13.59
N LYS A 381 -3.63 27.48 -12.92
CA LYS A 381 -5.05 27.73 -12.60
C LYS A 381 -5.19 28.85 -11.55
N ALA A 382 -4.36 28.86 -10.51
CA ALA A 382 -4.37 29.91 -9.48
C ALA A 382 -4.04 31.29 -10.08
N GLY A 383 -3.02 31.39 -10.96
CA GLY A 383 -2.66 32.65 -11.63
C GLY A 383 -3.77 33.17 -12.55
N ARG A 384 -4.48 32.29 -13.29
CA ARG A 384 -5.62 32.71 -14.09
C ARG A 384 -6.80 33.20 -13.27
N GLY A 385 -7.08 32.59 -12.12
CA GLY A 385 -8.12 33.05 -11.22
C GLY A 385 -7.85 34.44 -10.63
N GLN A 386 -6.59 34.74 -10.30
CA GLN A 386 -6.18 36.07 -9.82
C GLN A 386 -6.30 37.15 -10.90
N VAL A 387 -5.95 36.86 -12.16
CA VAL A 387 -6.08 37.82 -13.27
C VAL A 387 -7.55 38.15 -13.56
N VAL A 388 -8.45 37.15 -13.52
CA VAL A 388 -9.89 37.38 -13.70
C VAL A 388 -10.49 38.17 -12.53
N ALA A 389 -10.07 37.93 -11.31
CA ALA A 389 -10.53 38.70 -10.13
C ALA A 389 -10.02 40.13 -10.16
N ALA A 390 -8.78 40.38 -10.61
CA ALA A 390 -8.22 41.72 -10.75
C ALA A 390 -8.85 42.53 -11.90
N GLY A 391 -9.20 41.85 -13.03
CA GLY A 391 -9.87 42.49 -14.18
C GLY A 391 -11.35 42.79 -13.96
N GLY A 392 -12.01 42.10 -13.01
CA GLY A 392 -13.41 42.37 -12.64
C GLY A 392 -13.65 43.53 -11.69
N SER A 393 -12.59 44.10 -11.06
CA SER A 393 -12.68 45.22 -10.13
C SER A 393 -12.58 46.61 -10.74
N THR A 394 -12.45 46.72 -12.08
CA THR A 394 -12.23 47.99 -12.77
C THR A 394 -13.45 48.61 -13.45
N VAL A 395 -14.66 48.11 -13.20
CA VAL A 395 -15.90 48.70 -13.76
C VAL A 395 -16.96 48.81 -12.70
N ILE A 396 -16.84 49.74 -11.73
CA ILE A 396 -17.93 50.46 -11.07
C ILE A 396 -17.27 51.68 -10.38
N ALA A 397 -17.02 52.73 -11.14
CA ALA A 397 -16.89 54.08 -10.59
C ALA A 397 -17.53 55.04 -11.58
N ASP A 398 -18.41 55.88 -11.08
CA ASP A 398 -19.05 57.04 -11.67
C ASP A 398 -20.37 56.82 -12.45
N GLU A 399 -21.46 56.67 -11.73
CA GLU A 399 -22.70 57.35 -12.08
C GLU A 399 -22.90 58.51 -11.09
N PRO A 400 -23.02 59.78 -11.54
CA PRO A 400 -23.33 60.90 -10.66
C PRO A 400 -24.80 60.86 -10.23
N VAL A 401 -25.03 60.98 -8.93
CA VAL A 401 -26.36 61.16 -8.36
C VAL A 401 -26.98 62.45 -8.87
N PRO A 402 -28.22 62.51 -9.44
CA PRO A 402 -28.90 63.73 -9.74
C PRO A 402 -29.35 64.41 -8.47
N THR A 403 -28.87 65.63 -8.22
CA THR A 403 -29.41 66.52 -7.23
C THR A 403 -30.81 67.04 -7.68
N ALA A 404 -31.85 66.61 -6.96
CA ALA A 404 -33.19 67.23 -7.04
C ALA A 404 -33.21 68.50 -6.23
N HIS A 405 -33.29 69.61 -6.96
CA HIS A 405 -33.83 70.88 -6.40
C HIS A 405 -35.31 70.96 -6.68
N GLY A 406 -36.12 71.29 -5.66
CA GLY A 406 -37.52 71.62 -5.74
C GLY A 406 -38.26 71.35 -4.42
#